data_bfd803cba078e7ed8da6b922cb823fe4
#
_entry.id   bfd803cba078e7ed8da6b922cb823fe4
#
_cell.length_a   1.000
_cell.length_b   1.000
_cell.length_c   1.000
_cell.angle_alpha   90.00
_cell.angle_beta   90.00
_cell.angle_gamma   90.00
#
_symmetry.space_group_name_H-M   'P 1'
#
loop_
_entity.id
_entity.type
_entity.pdbx_description
1 polymer ?
#
loop_
_entity_poly.entity_id
_entity_poly.type
_entity_poly.pdbx_seq_one_letter_code
_entity_poly.pdbx_strand_id
1 'polypeptide(L)'
;MIMRRHFMQHLATIAAGTALAPVAYAQTAGTVSPLELVKPLADYKLYVNDNARELAKGVQGFVAAVKAGDIDKAKALFPIVRRPYERIEPVAELFADLDKSIDSRADDHEKAEKDPAFVGFHRIEYALWVEKSTSNVGPVADKLLADVRELQKRLATLTFPPEKVVGGAAVLMEEVAATKISGEENRYAHTDLDDFQANFEGADKIVDLLRPLVTKLDKPFAEKVDANFKTVFDILAKYRGQDGNFALYTKLSERDRKILAGKVNTLAEDLSKLRGMLGLN
;
A
#
# COMPACT_ATOMS: atom_id res chain seq x y z
N MET A 1 -59.20 49.32 53.52
CA MET A 1 -58.40 49.56 54.74
C MET A 1 -56.93 49.51 54.36
N ILE A 2 -56.21 50.57 54.56
CA ILE A 2 -54.92 51.03 54.08
C ILE A 2 -53.82 50.27 54.82
N MET A 3 -52.74 49.88 54.14
CA MET A 3 -51.40 50.01 54.70
C MET A 3 -50.33 50.04 53.60
N ARG A 4 -49.70 51.20 53.52
CA ARG A 4 -48.44 51.46 52.79
C ARG A 4 -47.29 50.73 53.47
N ARG A 5 -46.34 50.15 52.71
CA ARG A 5 -44.97 49.88 53.17
C ARG A 5 -43.95 50.26 52.11
N HIS A 6 -42.96 50.98 52.54
CA HIS A 6 -41.88 51.70 51.95
C HIS A 6 -40.94 50.80 51.08
N PHE A 7 -40.55 51.38 49.99
CA PHE A 7 -39.50 50.86 49.07
C PHE A 7 -38.16 51.43 49.55
N MET A 8 -37.26 50.58 50.01
CA MET A 8 -35.83 50.91 50.18
C MET A 8 -35.07 50.54 48.96
N GLN A 9 -34.47 51.52 48.30
CA GLN A 9 -33.55 51.33 47.17
C GLN A 9 -32.19 50.95 47.72
N HIS A 10 -31.69 49.78 47.31
CA HIS A 10 -30.25 49.43 47.39
C HIS A 10 -29.66 49.59 46.05
N LEU A 11 -28.75 50.53 45.82
CA LEU A 11 -27.83 50.62 44.72
C LEU A 11 -26.80 49.47 44.85
N ALA A 12 -26.84 48.54 43.96
CA ALA A 12 -25.76 47.57 43.77
C ALA A 12 -24.89 48.04 42.62
N THR A 13 -23.67 48.42 42.94
CA THR A 13 -22.60 48.76 41.97
C THR A 13 -22.13 47.46 41.30
N ILE A 14 -22.43 47.29 40.01
CA ILE A 14 -21.92 46.18 39.20
C ILE A 14 -20.55 46.63 38.65
N ALA A 15 -19.49 46.07 39.20
CA ALA A 15 -18.14 46.16 38.59
C ALA A 15 -18.06 45.22 37.40
N ALA A 16 -18.10 45.75 36.18
CA ALA A 16 -17.89 45.01 34.96
C ALA A 16 -16.39 44.67 34.83
N GLY A 17 -16.04 43.48 35.27
CA GLY A 17 -14.73 42.87 34.97
C GLY A 17 -14.72 42.35 33.53
N THR A 18 -14.04 43.06 32.63
CA THR A 18 -13.76 42.54 31.28
C THR A 18 -12.72 41.43 31.39
N ALA A 19 -13.19 40.16 31.41
CA ALA A 19 -12.33 39.01 31.20
C ALA A 19 -11.89 38.99 29.75
N LEU A 20 -10.65 39.37 29.49
CA LEU A 20 -9.98 39.10 28.21
C LEU A 20 -9.79 37.59 28.09
N ALA A 21 -10.68 36.94 27.33
CA ALA A 21 -10.46 35.57 26.89
C ALA A 21 -9.17 35.51 26.03
N PRO A 22 -8.27 34.57 26.26
CA PRO A 22 -7.12 34.39 25.37
C PRO A 22 -7.64 34.04 23.97
N VAL A 23 -7.33 34.90 23.01
CA VAL A 23 -7.54 34.57 21.59
C VAL A 23 -6.59 33.42 21.31
N ALA A 24 -7.13 32.19 21.24
CA ALA A 24 -6.42 31.08 20.72
C ALA A 24 -6.12 31.40 19.25
N TYR A 25 -4.87 31.74 18.96
CA TYR A 25 -4.38 31.76 17.58
C TYR A 25 -4.55 30.33 17.06
N ALA A 26 -5.59 30.11 16.27
CA ALA A 26 -5.64 28.97 15.41
C ALA A 26 -4.39 29.03 14.54
N GLN A 27 -3.45 28.14 14.80
CA GLN A 27 -2.27 27.95 13.97
C GLN A 27 -2.83 27.61 12.60
N THR A 28 -2.74 28.52 11.63
CA THR A 28 -3.11 28.25 10.25
C THR A 28 -2.20 27.12 9.83
N ALA A 29 -2.77 25.92 9.66
CA ALA A 29 -2.06 24.78 9.10
C ALA A 29 -1.41 25.27 7.80
N GLY A 30 -0.09 25.21 7.74
CA GLY A 30 0.65 25.68 6.57
C GLY A 30 0.16 24.91 5.35
N THR A 31 -0.21 25.61 4.29
CA THR A 31 -0.56 24.97 3.01
C THR A 31 0.72 24.51 2.32
N VAL A 32 0.72 23.29 1.80
CA VAL A 32 1.81 22.78 0.97
C VAL A 32 1.71 23.41 -0.42
N SER A 33 2.80 24.03 -0.89
CA SER A 33 2.86 24.52 -2.25
C SER A 33 2.99 23.35 -3.24
N PRO A 34 2.34 23.40 -4.43
CA PRO A 34 2.57 22.40 -5.47
C PRO A 34 4.04 22.19 -5.85
N LEU A 35 4.87 23.24 -5.72
CA LEU A 35 6.31 23.15 -5.99
C LEU A 35 7.05 22.28 -4.96
N GLU A 36 6.57 22.19 -3.73
CA GLU A 36 7.16 21.34 -2.70
C GLU A 36 6.93 19.84 -3.00
N LEU A 37 5.92 19.49 -3.82
CA LEU A 37 5.64 18.12 -4.26
C LEU A 37 6.48 17.65 -5.44
N VAL A 38 7.10 18.58 -6.20
CA VAL A 38 7.84 18.23 -7.43
C VAL A 38 8.96 17.23 -7.15
N LYS A 39 9.79 17.48 -6.15
CA LYS A 39 10.91 16.57 -5.82
C LYS A 39 10.43 15.21 -5.29
N PRO A 40 9.52 15.10 -4.31
CA PRO A 40 8.96 13.83 -3.88
C PRO A 40 8.40 12.98 -5.04
N LEU A 41 7.65 13.59 -5.95
CA LEU A 41 7.06 12.88 -7.10
C LEU A 41 8.11 12.45 -8.12
N ALA A 42 9.13 13.27 -8.35
CA ALA A 42 10.24 12.90 -9.23
C ALA A 42 11.04 11.71 -8.64
N ASP A 43 11.33 11.73 -7.35
CA ASP A 43 12.01 10.64 -6.66
C ASP A 43 11.15 9.36 -6.65
N TYR A 44 9.83 9.48 -6.46
CA TYR A 44 8.92 8.36 -6.56
C TYR A 44 8.89 7.77 -7.98
N LYS A 45 8.89 8.60 -9.02
CA LYS A 45 8.98 8.13 -10.41
C LYS A 45 10.27 7.34 -10.67
N LEU A 46 11.40 7.75 -10.11
CA LEU A 46 12.65 6.99 -10.20
C LEU A 46 12.51 5.62 -9.52
N TYR A 47 11.96 5.58 -8.30
CA TYR A 47 11.70 4.35 -7.57
C TYR A 47 10.80 3.37 -8.35
N VAL A 48 9.71 3.87 -8.93
CA VAL A 48 8.80 3.05 -9.76
C VAL A 48 9.51 2.49 -10.98
N ASN A 49 10.29 3.31 -11.69
CA ASN A 49 11.03 2.85 -12.87
C ASN A 49 12.13 1.83 -12.52
N ASP A 50 12.77 1.96 -11.36
CA ASP A 50 13.77 0.99 -10.89
C ASP A 50 13.12 -0.35 -10.61
N ASN A 51 11.99 -0.37 -9.88
CA ASN A 51 11.24 -1.60 -9.61
C ASN A 51 10.67 -2.21 -10.92
N ALA A 52 10.18 -1.42 -11.86
CA ALA A 52 9.70 -1.94 -13.15
C ALA A 52 10.82 -2.60 -13.97
N ARG A 53 12.04 -2.08 -13.90
CA ARG A 53 13.23 -2.74 -14.53
C ARG A 53 13.61 -4.04 -13.82
N GLU A 54 13.59 -4.05 -12.49
CA GLU A 54 13.84 -5.24 -11.67
C GLU A 54 12.79 -6.31 -11.96
N LEU A 55 11.51 -5.94 -12.00
CA LEU A 55 10.40 -6.82 -12.37
C LEU A 55 10.63 -7.47 -13.73
N ALA A 56 10.87 -6.68 -14.78
CA ALA A 56 11.05 -7.20 -16.13
C ALA A 56 12.25 -8.17 -16.24
N LYS A 57 13.35 -7.87 -15.55
CA LYS A 57 14.52 -8.74 -15.48
C LYS A 57 14.22 -10.04 -14.70
N GLY A 58 13.57 -9.93 -13.56
CA GLY A 58 13.19 -11.07 -12.72
C GLY A 58 12.24 -12.02 -13.46
N VAL A 59 11.18 -11.46 -14.05
CA VAL A 59 10.17 -12.22 -14.82
C VAL A 59 10.82 -12.92 -16.03
N GLN A 60 11.77 -12.31 -16.69
CA GLN A 60 12.50 -12.99 -17.78
C GLN A 60 13.19 -14.27 -17.28
N GLY A 61 13.83 -14.24 -16.11
CA GLY A 61 14.47 -15.41 -15.50
C GLY A 61 13.45 -16.46 -15.04
N PHE A 62 12.34 -16.02 -14.46
CA PHE A 62 11.23 -16.87 -14.05
C PHE A 62 10.60 -17.59 -15.24
N VAL A 63 10.27 -16.88 -16.30
CA VAL A 63 9.72 -17.44 -17.55
C VAL A 63 10.67 -18.44 -18.18
N ALA A 64 11.98 -18.17 -18.16
CA ALA A 64 12.97 -19.13 -18.66
C ALA A 64 12.96 -20.45 -17.85
N ALA A 65 12.83 -20.40 -16.52
CA ALA A 65 12.71 -21.59 -15.68
C ALA A 65 11.41 -22.35 -15.97
N VAL A 66 10.28 -21.66 -16.08
CA VAL A 66 8.98 -22.26 -16.44
C VAL A 66 9.05 -22.99 -17.79
N LYS A 67 9.63 -22.35 -18.82
CA LYS A 67 9.74 -22.94 -20.18
C LYS A 67 10.73 -24.07 -20.24
N ALA A 68 11.74 -24.08 -19.38
CA ALA A 68 12.68 -25.18 -19.26
C ALA A 68 12.11 -26.41 -18.50
N GLY A 69 10.94 -26.28 -17.90
CA GLY A 69 10.36 -27.33 -17.06
C GLY A 69 10.99 -27.45 -15.68
N ASP A 70 11.80 -26.46 -15.27
CA ASP A 70 12.51 -26.43 -13.98
C ASP A 70 11.56 -25.91 -12.90
N ILE A 71 10.69 -26.80 -12.41
CA ILE A 71 9.62 -26.49 -11.44
C ILE A 71 10.23 -25.95 -10.13
N ASP A 72 11.30 -26.56 -9.64
CA ASP A 72 11.91 -26.17 -8.36
C ASP A 72 12.50 -24.75 -8.43
N LYS A 73 13.20 -24.45 -9.51
CA LYS A 73 13.72 -23.11 -9.77
C LYS A 73 12.60 -22.10 -9.97
N ALA A 74 11.55 -22.45 -10.71
CA ALA A 74 10.40 -21.56 -10.90
C ALA A 74 9.72 -21.25 -9.56
N LYS A 75 9.48 -22.26 -8.71
CA LYS A 75 8.94 -22.08 -7.36
C LYS A 75 9.81 -21.19 -6.48
N ALA A 76 11.13 -21.38 -6.52
CA ALA A 76 12.06 -20.57 -5.74
C ALA A 76 12.11 -19.10 -6.21
N LEU A 77 11.89 -18.86 -7.51
CA LEU A 77 11.85 -17.50 -8.06
C LEU A 77 10.52 -16.79 -7.84
N PHE A 78 9.41 -17.51 -7.75
CA PHE A 78 8.06 -16.95 -7.74
C PHE A 78 7.86 -15.83 -6.71
N PRO A 79 8.12 -15.99 -5.39
CA PRO A 79 7.94 -14.92 -4.42
C PRO A 79 8.90 -13.74 -4.67
N ILE A 80 10.09 -14.02 -5.17
CA ILE A 80 11.12 -12.99 -5.35
C ILE A 80 10.78 -12.06 -6.51
N VAL A 81 10.28 -12.61 -7.62
CA VAL A 81 10.00 -11.84 -8.84
C VAL A 81 8.73 -11.00 -8.71
N ARG A 82 7.84 -11.32 -7.78
CA ARG A 82 6.63 -10.54 -7.48
C ARG A 82 6.95 -9.27 -6.68
N ARG A 83 7.92 -9.31 -5.77
CA ARG A 83 8.24 -8.17 -4.87
C ARG A 83 8.32 -6.80 -5.56
N PRO A 84 9.00 -6.63 -6.72
CA PRO A 84 9.01 -5.34 -7.40
C PRO A 84 7.65 -4.90 -7.93
N TYR A 85 6.75 -5.84 -8.29
CA TYR A 85 5.37 -5.54 -8.69
C TYR A 85 4.58 -5.01 -7.50
N GLU A 86 4.57 -5.73 -6.40
CA GLU A 86 3.88 -5.37 -5.16
C GLU A 86 4.33 -4.00 -4.61
N ARG A 87 5.61 -3.63 -4.77
CA ARG A 87 6.11 -2.30 -4.39
C ARG A 87 5.55 -1.17 -5.22
N ILE A 88 5.21 -1.42 -6.47
CA ILE A 88 4.69 -0.39 -7.40
C ILE A 88 3.20 -0.55 -7.68
N GLU A 89 2.54 -1.47 -7.04
CA GLU A 89 1.10 -1.73 -7.17
C GLU A 89 0.25 -0.45 -7.08
N PRO A 90 0.52 0.52 -6.16
CA PRO A 90 -0.21 1.78 -6.10
C PRO A 90 -0.28 2.57 -7.41
N VAL A 91 0.58 2.29 -8.36
CA VAL A 91 0.61 2.92 -9.69
C VAL A 91 0.45 1.92 -10.83
N ALA A 92 0.69 0.64 -10.62
CA ALA A 92 0.45 -0.42 -11.60
C ALA A 92 -1.05 -0.53 -11.92
N GLU A 93 -1.89 -0.44 -10.89
CA GLU A 93 -3.36 -0.44 -11.00
C GLU A 93 -3.94 0.68 -11.89
N LEU A 94 -3.18 1.75 -12.14
CA LEU A 94 -3.58 2.77 -13.11
C LEU A 94 -3.69 2.21 -14.55
N PHE A 95 -3.13 1.03 -14.79
CA PHE A 95 -3.19 0.27 -16.03
C PHE A 95 -3.99 -1.02 -15.85
N ALA A 96 -5.27 -0.89 -15.51
CA ALA A 96 -6.16 -2.00 -15.14
C ALA A 96 -6.18 -3.17 -16.14
N ASP A 97 -5.90 -2.92 -17.44
CA ASP A 97 -5.77 -3.96 -18.46
C ASP A 97 -4.54 -4.83 -18.23
N LEU A 98 -3.41 -4.22 -17.87
CA LEU A 98 -2.17 -4.93 -17.58
C LEU A 98 -2.19 -5.55 -16.19
N ASP A 99 -2.69 -4.82 -15.21
CA ASP A 99 -2.85 -5.28 -13.84
C ASP A 99 -3.67 -6.58 -13.80
N LYS A 100 -4.85 -6.58 -14.39
CA LYS A 100 -5.67 -7.79 -14.52
C LYS A 100 -4.96 -8.93 -15.25
N SER A 101 -4.12 -8.65 -16.24
CA SER A 101 -3.42 -9.68 -17.01
C SER A 101 -2.18 -10.22 -16.28
N ILE A 102 -1.56 -9.41 -15.42
CA ILE A 102 -0.34 -9.77 -14.68
C ILE A 102 -0.68 -10.50 -13.38
N ASP A 103 -1.69 -10.01 -12.64
CA ASP A 103 -1.85 -10.36 -11.23
C ASP A 103 -3.27 -10.83 -10.82
N SER A 104 -4.25 -10.93 -11.75
CA SER A 104 -5.58 -11.42 -11.37
C SER A 104 -5.55 -12.84 -10.80
N ARG A 105 -6.32 -13.04 -9.75
CA ARG A 105 -6.50 -14.32 -9.06
C ARG A 105 -7.62 -15.13 -9.68
N ALA A 106 -7.67 -16.43 -9.39
CA ALA A 106 -8.72 -17.31 -9.92
C ALA A 106 -10.13 -16.79 -9.61
N ASP A 107 -10.34 -16.21 -8.42
CA ASP A 107 -11.65 -15.68 -7.99
C ASP A 107 -12.13 -14.46 -8.78
N ASP A 108 -11.24 -13.79 -9.50
CA ASP A 108 -11.58 -12.66 -10.38
C ASP A 108 -12.18 -13.13 -11.72
N HIS A 109 -12.30 -14.45 -11.92
CA HIS A 109 -12.76 -15.07 -13.15
C HIS A 109 -13.98 -15.96 -12.91
N GLU A 110 -14.98 -15.90 -13.82
CA GLU A 110 -16.23 -16.65 -13.68
C GLU A 110 -16.07 -18.17 -13.51
N LYS A 111 -15.06 -18.75 -14.17
CA LYS A 111 -14.75 -20.18 -14.12
C LYS A 111 -13.54 -20.52 -13.26
N ALA A 112 -13.10 -19.57 -12.44
CA ALA A 112 -11.93 -19.68 -11.58
C ALA A 112 -10.70 -20.21 -12.35
N GLU A 113 -10.04 -21.26 -11.84
CA GLU A 113 -8.83 -21.84 -12.45
C GLU A 113 -9.06 -22.44 -13.87
N LYS A 114 -10.32 -22.68 -14.24
CA LYS A 114 -10.71 -23.20 -15.56
C LYS A 114 -11.04 -22.10 -16.57
N ASP A 115 -11.00 -20.85 -16.15
CA ASP A 115 -11.30 -19.73 -17.04
C ASP A 115 -10.13 -19.53 -18.02
N PRO A 116 -10.38 -19.46 -19.34
CA PRO A 116 -9.31 -19.21 -20.31
C PRO A 116 -8.69 -17.82 -20.18
N ALA A 117 -9.36 -16.88 -19.51
CA ALA A 117 -8.82 -15.55 -19.21
C ALA A 117 -7.96 -15.51 -17.94
N PHE A 118 -7.92 -16.61 -17.16
CA PHE A 118 -7.03 -16.72 -16.00
C PHE A 118 -5.59 -16.92 -16.49
N VAL A 119 -4.80 -15.84 -16.41
CA VAL A 119 -3.41 -15.75 -16.89
C VAL A 119 -2.52 -15.13 -15.80
N GLY A 120 -1.32 -14.72 -16.14
CA GLY A 120 -0.45 -13.98 -15.23
C GLY A 120 0.26 -14.87 -14.19
N PHE A 121 0.70 -14.22 -13.12
CA PHE A 121 1.45 -14.88 -12.05
C PHE A 121 0.67 -16.02 -11.42
N HIS A 122 -0.58 -15.81 -11.05
CA HIS A 122 -1.38 -16.78 -10.29
C HIS A 122 -1.81 -17.99 -11.14
N ARG A 123 -1.93 -17.84 -12.46
CA ARG A 123 -2.12 -19.01 -13.33
C ARG A 123 -0.85 -19.89 -13.38
N ILE A 124 0.32 -19.28 -13.37
CA ILE A 124 1.59 -20.03 -13.32
C ILE A 124 1.77 -20.64 -11.93
N GLU A 125 1.44 -19.90 -10.87
CA GLU A 125 1.41 -20.41 -9.49
C GLU A 125 0.57 -21.70 -9.38
N TYR A 126 -0.65 -21.68 -9.89
CA TYR A 126 -1.53 -22.84 -9.91
C TYR A 126 -0.87 -24.02 -10.63
N ALA A 127 -0.26 -23.79 -11.78
CA ALA A 127 0.46 -24.83 -12.52
C ALA A 127 1.63 -25.44 -11.72
N LEU A 128 2.39 -24.62 -11.04
CA LEU A 128 3.57 -25.06 -10.27
C LEU A 128 3.19 -25.83 -9.00
N TRP A 129 2.19 -25.37 -8.24
CA TRP A 129 1.88 -25.98 -6.93
C TRP A 129 0.78 -27.01 -6.98
N VAL A 130 -0.24 -26.86 -7.85
CA VAL A 130 -1.40 -27.74 -7.93
C VAL A 130 -1.23 -28.75 -9.08
N GLU A 131 -1.03 -28.29 -10.31
CA GLU A 131 -0.85 -29.17 -11.47
C GLU A 131 0.53 -29.87 -11.45
N LYS A 132 1.52 -29.30 -10.76
CA LYS A 132 2.92 -29.77 -10.69
C LYS A 132 3.52 -30.00 -12.07
N SER A 133 3.19 -29.12 -13.00
CA SER A 133 3.56 -29.19 -14.40
C SER A 133 3.69 -27.79 -15.00
N THR A 134 4.61 -27.64 -15.93
CA THR A 134 4.77 -26.42 -16.72
C THR A 134 4.36 -26.60 -18.19
N SER A 135 3.90 -27.80 -18.57
CA SER A 135 3.69 -28.19 -19.98
C SER A 135 2.67 -27.30 -20.71
N ASN A 136 1.68 -26.77 -19.98
CA ASN A 136 0.56 -26.01 -20.57
C ASN A 136 0.63 -24.50 -20.32
N VAL A 137 1.67 -24.00 -19.62
CA VAL A 137 1.75 -22.58 -19.22
C VAL A 137 2.86 -21.81 -19.93
N GLY A 138 3.53 -22.39 -20.91
CA GLY A 138 4.51 -21.69 -21.74
C GLY A 138 3.95 -20.41 -22.38
N PRO A 139 2.80 -20.46 -23.08
CA PRO A 139 2.17 -19.27 -23.65
C PRO A 139 1.74 -18.24 -22.58
N VAL A 140 1.29 -18.68 -21.41
CA VAL A 140 0.95 -17.80 -20.27
C VAL A 140 2.19 -17.07 -19.75
N ALA A 141 3.29 -17.79 -19.64
CA ALA A 141 4.58 -17.24 -19.21
C ALA A 141 5.13 -16.20 -20.23
N ASP A 142 5.03 -16.50 -21.54
CA ASP A 142 5.41 -15.56 -22.59
C ASP A 142 4.53 -14.29 -22.56
N LYS A 143 3.23 -14.45 -22.32
CA LYS A 143 2.31 -13.33 -22.16
C LYS A 143 2.65 -12.47 -20.94
N LEU A 144 2.90 -13.10 -19.78
CA LEU A 144 3.31 -12.37 -18.57
C LEU A 144 4.54 -11.50 -18.82
N LEU A 145 5.56 -12.04 -19.50
CA LEU A 145 6.77 -11.27 -19.83
C LEU A 145 6.46 -10.10 -20.77
N ALA A 146 5.56 -10.30 -21.74
CA ALA A 146 5.14 -9.24 -22.65
C ALA A 146 4.39 -8.14 -21.93
N ASP A 147 3.45 -8.49 -21.04
CA ASP A 147 2.63 -7.54 -20.27
C ASP A 147 3.49 -6.74 -19.29
N VAL A 148 4.43 -7.38 -18.59
CA VAL A 148 5.38 -6.70 -17.70
C VAL A 148 6.29 -5.73 -18.46
N ARG A 149 6.74 -6.06 -19.65
CA ARG A 149 7.53 -5.14 -20.49
C ARG A 149 6.69 -3.96 -20.98
N GLU A 150 5.43 -4.20 -21.31
CA GLU A 150 4.51 -3.11 -21.68
C GLU A 150 4.22 -2.22 -20.48
N LEU A 151 4.01 -2.78 -19.27
CA LEU A 151 3.86 -2.02 -18.03
C LEU A 151 5.10 -1.14 -17.78
N GLN A 152 6.30 -1.71 -17.87
CA GLN A 152 7.56 -0.95 -17.74
C GLN A 152 7.60 0.24 -18.71
N LYS A 153 7.22 0.03 -19.97
CA LYS A 153 7.20 1.08 -21.00
C LYS A 153 6.18 2.18 -20.67
N ARG A 154 4.96 1.81 -20.24
CA ARG A 154 3.91 2.78 -19.87
C ARG A 154 4.32 3.60 -18.63
N LEU A 155 4.87 2.95 -17.60
CA LEU A 155 5.36 3.61 -16.39
C LEU A 155 6.48 4.63 -16.70
N ALA A 156 7.40 4.31 -17.61
CA ALA A 156 8.49 5.21 -18.00
C ALA A 156 7.99 6.55 -18.56
N THR A 157 6.86 6.53 -19.27
CA THR A 157 6.27 7.71 -19.91
C THR A 157 5.18 8.38 -19.08
N LEU A 158 4.70 7.72 -18.01
CA LEU A 158 3.62 8.23 -17.17
C LEU A 158 4.03 9.50 -16.44
N THR A 159 3.18 10.52 -16.52
CA THR A 159 3.22 11.64 -15.58
C THR A 159 2.44 11.24 -14.35
N PHE A 160 3.06 11.28 -13.18
CA PHE A 160 2.44 10.90 -11.93
C PHE A 160 1.60 12.04 -11.36
N PRO A 161 0.25 11.97 -11.41
CA PRO A 161 -0.58 12.98 -10.75
C PRO A 161 -0.39 12.88 -9.24
N PRO A 162 -0.11 14.01 -8.55
CA PRO A 162 0.15 14.02 -7.11
C PRO A 162 -0.93 13.31 -6.30
N GLU A 163 -2.20 13.58 -6.62
CA GLU A 163 -3.35 13.02 -5.93
C GLU A 163 -3.47 11.49 -6.10
N LYS A 164 -2.98 10.95 -7.22
CA LYS A 164 -2.97 9.51 -7.47
C LYS A 164 -1.86 8.82 -6.69
N VAL A 165 -0.66 9.40 -6.68
CA VAL A 165 0.48 8.84 -5.93
C VAL A 165 0.18 8.86 -4.44
N VAL A 166 -0.23 10.01 -3.89
CA VAL A 166 -0.52 10.15 -2.47
C VAL A 166 -1.70 9.29 -2.04
N GLY A 167 -2.76 9.24 -2.87
CA GLY A 167 -3.92 8.40 -2.61
C GLY A 167 -3.64 6.90 -2.76
N GLY A 168 -2.73 6.51 -3.66
CA GLY A 168 -2.41 5.11 -3.93
C GLY A 168 -1.88 4.36 -2.69
N ALA A 169 -1.13 5.03 -1.82
CA ALA A 169 -0.69 4.39 -0.57
C ALA A 169 -1.86 3.98 0.34
N ALA A 170 -2.93 4.80 0.40
CA ALA A 170 -4.12 4.46 1.17
C ALA A 170 -4.91 3.31 0.52
N VAL A 171 -5.12 3.39 -0.80
CA VAL A 171 -5.84 2.36 -1.57
C VAL A 171 -5.15 1.01 -1.42
N LEU A 172 -3.82 0.95 -1.55
CA LEU A 172 -3.07 -0.29 -1.34
C LEU A 172 -3.26 -0.85 0.08
N MET A 173 -3.23 0.00 1.11
CA MET A 173 -3.46 -0.48 2.48
C MET A 173 -4.90 -0.94 2.70
N GLU A 174 -5.89 -0.31 2.06
CA GLU A 174 -7.29 -0.76 2.07
C GLU A 174 -7.43 -2.15 1.41
N GLU A 175 -6.75 -2.37 0.29
CA GLU A 175 -6.75 -3.66 -0.40
C GLU A 175 -6.09 -4.75 0.45
N VAL A 176 -4.89 -4.49 0.99
CA VAL A 176 -4.21 -5.44 1.89
C VAL A 176 -5.10 -5.79 3.09
N ALA A 177 -5.82 -4.80 3.65
CA ALA A 177 -6.74 -5.02 4.77
C ALA A 177 -7.95 -5.87 4.39
N ALA A 178 -8.49 -5.67 3.19
CA ALA A 178 -9.73 -6.30 2.74
C ALA A 178 -9.52 -7.72 2.21
N THR A 179 -8.42 -7.97 1.51
CA THR A 179 -8.21 -9.20 0.74
C THR A 179 -6.94 -9.96 1.12
N LYS A 180 -5.79 -9.30 1.08
CA LYS A 180 -4.48 -9.97 1.19
C LYS A 180 -4.19 -10.49 2.60
N ILE A 181 -4.68 -9.80 3.66
CA ILE A 181 -4.43 -10.20 5.07
C ILE A 181 -5.00 -11.59 5.43
N SER A 182 -5.89 -12.15 4.63
CA SER A 182 -6.40 -13.50 4.81
C SER A 182 -5.42 -14.61 4.38
N GLY A 183 -4.38 -14.26 3.59
CA GLY A 183 -3.45 -15.21 2.99
C GLY A 183 -3.98 -15.84 1.71
N GLU A 184 -4.82 -15.11 0.98
CA GLU A 184 -5.42 -15.52 -0.29
C GLU A 184 -4.68 -14.93 -1.51
N GLU A 185 -3.62 -14.15 -1.30
CA GLU A 185 -2.84 -13.58 -2.37
C GLU A 185 -2.12 -14.69 -3.15
N ASN A 186 -1.23 -15.42 -2.49
CA ASN A 186 -0.55 -16.57 -3.07
C ASN A 186 -1.22 -17.88 -2.59
N ARG A 187 -2.46 -18.07 -2.99
CA ARG A 187 -3.36 -19.14 -2.52
C ARG A 187 -2.76 -20.54 -2.57
N TYR A 188 -1.92 -20.82 -3.54
CA TYR A 188 -1.36 -22.15 -3.76
C TYR A 188 0.08 -22.28 -3.23
N ALA A 189 0.84 -21.21 -3.29
CA ALA A 189 2.23 -21.12 -2.84
C ALA A 189 2.36 -20.81 -1.36
N HIS A 190 1.40 -20.05 -0.80
CA HIS A 190 1.43 -19.50 0.57
C HIS A 190 2.65 -18.63 0.85
N THR A 191 3.12 -17.88 -0.14
CA THR A 191 4.28 -16.98 -0.04
C THR A 191 3.90 -15.53 0.21
N ASP A 192 2.68 -15.28 0.70
CA ASP A 192 2.06 -13.97 0.92
C ASP A 192 2.89 -13.00 1.76
N LEU A 193 3.76 -13.50 2.67
CA LEU A 193 4.58 -12.62 3.51
C LEU A 193 5.64 -11.85 2.70
N ASP A 194 6.05 -12.37 1.53
CA ASP A 194 6.91 -11.67 0.59
C ASP A 194 6.17 -10.48 -0.03
N ASP A 195 4.92 -10.69 -0.44
CA ASP A 195 4.06 -9.67 -1.03
C ASP A 195 3.68 -8.60 0.01
N PHE A 196 3.31 -9.01 1.23
CA PHE A 196 3.06 -8.06 2.32
C PHE A 196 4.25 -7.15 2.56
N GLN A 197 5.45 -7.70 2.71
CA GLN A 197 6.65 -6.89 2.90
C GLN A 197 6.79 -5.87 1.77
N ALA A 198 6.59 -6.29 0.53
CA ALA A 198 6.73 -5.43 -0.64
C ALA A 198 5.62 -4.35 -0.72
N ASN A 199 4.36 -4.69 -0.43
CA ASN A 199 3.26 -3.73 -0.37
C ASN A 199 3.53 -2.65 0.68
N PHE A 200 3.97 -3.04 1.89
CA PHE A 200 4.32 -2.08 2.93
C PHE A 200 5.54 -1.23 2.55
N GLU A 201 6.56 -1.80 1.90
CA GLU A 201 7.70 -1.04 1.37
C GLU A 201 7.26 -0.01 0.31
N GLY A 202 6.31 -0.36 -0.56
CA GLY A 202 5.74 0.54 -1.56
C GLY A 202 4.97 1.71 -0.96
N ALA A 203 4.08 1.43 -0.01
CA ALA A 203 3.31 2.45 0.70
C ALA A 203 4.20 3.35 1.57
N ASP A 204 5.13 2.75 2.33
CA ASP A 204 6.09 3.48 3.17
C ASP A 204 7.00 4.38 2.33
N LYS A 205 7.38 3.95 1.12
CA LYS A 205 8.17 4.79 0.20
C LYS A 205 7.46 6.09 -0.16
N ILE A 206 6.16 6.05 -0.41
CA ILE A 206 5.37 7.27 -0.67
C ILE A 206 5.38 8.17 0.57
N VAL A 207 5.14 7.60 1.75
CA VAL A 207 5.15 8.33 3.04
C VAL A 207 6.52 8.92 3.32
N ASP A 208 7.59 8.15 3.13
CA ASP A 208 8.99 8.59 3.36
C ASP A 208 9.33 9.82 2.51
N LEU A 209 8.97 9.82 1.24
CA LEU A 209 9.21 10.95 0.35
C LEU A 209 8.39 12.19 0.72
N LEU A 210 7.21 12.02 1.30
CA LEU A 210 6.32 13.09 1.74
C LEU A 210 6.57 13.50 3.20
N ARG A 211 7.33 12.72 3.96
CA ARG A 211 7.58 12.89 5.40
C ARG A 211 7.98 14.32 5.80
N PRO A 212 8.90 15.01 5.10
CA PRO A 212 9.25 16.38 5.47
C PRO A 212 8.05 17.34 5.43
N LEU A 213 7.14 17.15 4.46
CA LEU A 213 5.95 17.97 4.30
C LEU A 213 4.92 17.64 5.37
N VAL A 214 4.66 16.35 5.60
CA VAL A 214 3.72 15.87 6.62
C VAL A 214 4.18 16.27 8.01
N THR A 215 5.46 16.13 8.33
CA THR A 215 6.03 16.54 9.63
C THR A 215 5.90 18.04 9.88
N LYS A 216 6.02 18.87 8.83
CA LYS A 216 5.82 20.32 8.90
C LYS A 216 4.37 20.68 9.24
N LEU A 217 3.40 19.90 8.75
CA LEU A 217 1.97 20.12 8.95
C LEU A 217 1.49 19.54 10.29
N ASP A 218 1.85 18.30 10.55
CA ASP A 218 1.42 17.53 11.74
C ASP A 218 2.50 16.49 12.12
N LYS A 219 3.43 16.89 12.96
CA LYS A 219 4.50 16.02 13.44
C LYS A 219 3.98 14.81 14.24
N PRO A 220 3.02 14.94 15.18
CA PRO A 220 2.44 13.79 15.86
C PRO A 220 1.81 12.76 14.93
N PHE A 221 1.15 13.21 13.87
CA PHE A 221 0.60 12.33 12.85
C PHE A 221 1.70 11.56 12.10
N ALA A 222 2.77 12.26 11.65
CA ALA A 222 3.90 11.61 11.00
C ALA A 222 4.54 10.54 11.90
N GLU A 223 4.80 10.85 13.16
CA GLU A 223 5.36 9.91 14.15
C GLU A 223 4.44 8.70 14.40
N LYS A 224 3.11 8.89 14.39
CA LYS A 224 2.13 7.80 14.51
C LYS A 224 2.19 6.86 13.31
N VAL A 225 2.23 7.40 12.09
CA VAL A 225 2.32 6.60 10.86
C VAL A 225 3.61 5.79 10.85
N ASP A 226 4.75 6.42 11.17
CA ASP A 226 6.05 5.74 11.26
C ASP A 226 6.05 4.60 12.28
N ALA A 227 5.47 4.80 13.45
CA ALA A 227 5.36 3.78 14.49
C ALA A 227 4.49 2.59 14.04
N ASN A 228 3.46 2.84 13.21
CA ASN A 228 2.63 1.78 12.66
C ASN A 228 3.39 0.96 11.61
N PHE A 229 4.08 1.59 10.65
CA PHE A 229 4.93 0.89 9.69
C PHE A 229 6.03 0.08 10.41
N LYS A 230 6.72 0.70 11.36
CA LYS A 230 7.72 0.00 12.16
C LYS A 230 7.17 -1.26 12.82
N THR A 231 5.97 -1.20 13.40
CA THR A 231 5.35 -2.37 14.04
C THR A 231 5.10 -3.49 13.03
N VAL A 232 4.65 -3.15 11.82
CA VAL A 232 4.43 -4.12 10.74
C VAL A 232 5.76 -4.78 10.34
N PHE A 233 6.79 -3.98 10.05
CA PHE A 233 8.11 -4.50 9.67
C PHE A 233 8.75 -5.33 10.78
N ASP A 234 8.62 -4.94 12.04
CA ASP A 234 9.12 -5.72 13.19
C ASP A 234 8.42 -7.09 13.29
N ILE A 235 7.13 -7.17 12.95
CA ILE A 235 6.40 -8.45 12.93
C ILE A 235 6.87 -9.30 11.77
N LEU A 236 6.91 -8.76 10.55
CA LEU A 236 7.34 -9.49 9.36
C LEU A 236 8.78 -10.00 9.49
N ALA A 237 9.66 -9.22 10.09
CA ALA A 237 11.05 -9.60 10.32
C ALA A 237 11.20 -10.89 11.15
N LYS A 238 10.24 -11.24 12.03
CA LYS A 238 10.25 -12.50 12.78
C LYS A 238 10.12 -13.74 11.89
N TYR A 239 9.55 -13.56 10.72
CA TYR A 239 9.27 -14.63 9.76
C TYR A 239 10.28 -14.66 8.61
N ARG A 240 11.28 -13.78 8.63
CA ARG A 240 12.34 -13.73 7.62
C ARG A 240 13.49 -14.64 8.01
N GLY A 241 13.83 -15.58 7.12
CA GLY A 241 14.97 -16.48 7.30
C GLY A 241 16.31 -15.80 7.07
N GLN A 242 17.39 -16.50 7.44
CA GLN A 242 18.77 -16.03 7.25
C GLN A 242 19.14 -15.90 5.76
N ASP A 243 18.47 -16.66 4.89
CA ASP A 243 18.59 -16.61 3.42
C ASP A 243 17.84 -15.41 2.80
N GLY A 244 17.15 -14.60 3.62
CA GLY A 244 16.39 -13.44 3.18
C GLY A 244 15.00 -13.75 2.64
N ASN A 245 14.59 -15.02 2.59
CA ASN A 245 13.24 -15.44 2.22
C ASN A 245 12.32 -15.44 3.44
N PHE A 246 11.03 -15.30 3.19
CA PHE A 246 10.04 -15.39 4.27
C PHE A 246 9.57 -16.83 4.46
N ALA A 247 9.14 -17.12 5.69
CA ALA A 247 8.38 -18.34 5.98
C ALA A 247 7.04 -18.30 5.25
N LEU A 248 6.46 -19.48 4.98
CA LEU A 248 5.12 -19.54 4.40
C LEU A 248 4.08 -18.86 5.31
N TYR A 249 3.08 -18.23 4.72
CA TYR A 249 1.98 -17.56 5.43
C TYR A 249 1.32 -18.45 6.49
N THR A 250 1.23 -19.75 6.24
CA THR A 250 0.70 -20.75 7.18
C THR A 250 1.48 -20.83 8.50
N LYS A 251 2.67 -20.23 8.57
CA LYS A 251 3.48 -20.12 9.79
C LYS A 251 3.20 -18.84 10.58
N LEU A 252 2.47 -17.89 9.99
CA LEU A 252 2.10 -16.65 10.66
C LEU A 252 1.17 -16.96 11.84
N SER A 253 1.58 -16.57 13.06
CA SER A 253 0.79 -16.80 14.25
C SER A 253 -0.52 -16.01 14.21
N GLU A 254 -1.60 -16.55 14.80
CA GLU A 254 -2.87 -15.82 14.92
C GLU A 254 -2.72 -14.48 15.63
N ARG A 255 -1.84 -14.41 16.63
CA ARG A 255 -1.56 -13.17 17.35
C ARG A 255 -0.96 -12.12 16.41
N ASP A 256 0.08 -12.49 15.67
CA ASP A 256 0.76 -11.56 14.77
C ASP A 256 -0.16 -11.17 13.60
N ARG A 257 -0.98 -12.09 13.07
CA ARG A 257 -2.01 -11.80 12.07
C ARG A 257 -3.02 -10.77 12.55
N LYS A 258 -3.53 -10.90 13.78
CA LYS A 258 -4.47 -9.93 14.36
C LYS A 258 -3.84 -8.56 14.55
N ILE A 259 -2.57 -8.52 14.96
CA ILE A 259 -1.85 -7.24 15.11
C ILE A 259 -1.63 -6.60 13.73
N LEU A 260 -1.17 -7.38 12.74
CA LEU A 260 -0.99 -6.91 11.37
C LEU A 260 -2.31 -6.35 10.81
N ALA A 261 -3.41 -7.10 10.91
CA ALA A 261 -4.73 -6.64 10.45
C ALA A 261 -5.13 -5.30 11.10
N GLY A 262 -4.95 -5.16 12.41
CA GLY A 262 -5.21 -3.91 13.12
C GLY A 262 -4.32 -2.75 12.64
N LYS A 263 -3.04 -3.01 12.37
CA LYS A 263 -2.10 -1.99 11.89
C LYS A 263 -2.37 -1.57 10.45
N VAL A 264 -2.71 -2.53 9.58
CA VAL A 264 -3.07 -2.26 8.18
C VAL A 264 -4.31 -1.36 8.11
N ASN A 265 -5.38 -1.71 8.85
CA ASN A 265 -6.58 -0.86 8.92
C ASN A 265 -6.28 0.55 9.43
N THR A 266 -5.42 0.66 10.47
CA THR A 266 -5.00 1.97 10.99
C THR A 266 -4.20 2.76 9.95
N LEU A 267 -3.30 2.11 9.20
CA LEU A 267 -2.54 2.74 8.13
C LEU A 267 -3.44 3.18 6.99
N ALA A 268 -4.38 2.35 6.53
CA ALA A 268 -5.36 2.71 5.50
C ALA A 268 -6.12 3.98 5.89
N GLU A 269 -6.66 4.02 7.13
CA GLU A 269 -7.38 5.18 7.65
C GLU A 269 -6.48 6.44 7.78
N ASP A 270 -5.26 6.29 8.27
CA ASP A 270 -4.35 7.42 8.43
C ASP A 270 -3.87 7.94 7.06
N LEU A 271 -3.46 7.05 6.15
CA LEU A 271 -2.96 7.44 4.83
C LEU A 271 -4.05 8.08 3.96
N SER A 272 -5.33 7.73 4.15
CA SER A 272 -6.45 8.39 3.45
C SER A 272 -6.53 9.89 3.72
N LYS A 273 -6.00 10.36 4.85
CA LYS A 273 -5.97 11.78 5.25
C LYS A 273 -4.89 12.58 4.53
N LEU A 274 -3.86 11.91 3.99
CA LEU A 274 -2.68 12.58 3.40
C LEU A 274 -3.04 13.52 2.25
N ARG A 275 -3.98 13.11 1.37
CA ARG A 275 -4.43 13.98 0.26
C ARG A 275 -4.98 15.31 0.77
N GLY A 276 -5.90 15.25 1.73
CA GLY A 276 -6.48 16.46 2.35
C GLY A 276 -5.43 17.31 3.05
N MET A 277 -4.51 16.68 3.82
CA MET A 277 -3.43 17.38 4.51
C MET A 277 -2.49 18.13 3.55
N LEU A 278 -2.24 17.56 2.37
CA LEU A 278 -1.36 18.12 1.35
C LEU A 278 -2.09 19.05 0.34
N GLY A 279 -3.41 19.27 0.52
CA GLY A 279 -4.21 20.12 -0.36
C GLY A 279 -4.46 19.52 -1.76
N LEU A 280 -4.53 18.19 -1.86
CA LEU A 280 -4.71 17.42 -3.11
C LEU A 280 -6.15 16.86 -3.25
N ASN A 281 -7.13 17.66 -2.93
CA ASN A 281 -8.56 17.29 -3.04
C ASN A 281 -9.11 17.50 -4.45
#